data_f823cddc00a9bd163eb26171613c847f
#
_entry.id   f823cddc00a9bd163eb26171613c847f
#
_cell.length_a   1.000
_cell.length_b   1.000
_cell.length_c   1.000
_cell.angle_alpha   90.00
_cell.angle_beta   90.00
_cell.angle_gamma   90.00
#
_symmetry.space_group_name_H-M   'P 1'
#
loop_
_entity.id
_entity.type
_entity.pdbx_description
1 polymer ?
#
loop_
_entity_poly.entity_id
_entity_poly.type
_entity_poly.pdbx_seq_one_letter_code
_entity_poly.pdbx_strand_id
1 'polypeptide(L)'
;VSDSLAREKLALYGLPQARFTAARNARAKELRKDDAELAAAVAALPKPSVAAAALNELVREDPSEARALIQSGRRLREAQEAAVAGRRGADLAHAIDEHRSALDRVHRDLRRRALSGPTLDRAAQTLRVASLDPELQPLLERGTLHEDLTAAGFGLDPGLVPATRKREPAARAAPDRALRETRREQARARLEAARSALTEAKRAARAAEAERREAEQRAQAAQRKVELAAEEVERAQQDVADA
;
A
#
# COMPACT_ATOMS: atom_id res chain seq x y z
N VAL A 1 -26.23 8.92 -19.92
CA VAL A 1 -25.96 7.52 -19.42
C VAL A 1 -24.81 7.51 -18.41
N SER A 2 -23.67 8.15 -18.67
CA SER A 2 -22.49 8.09 -17.79
C SER A 2 -22.74 8.61 -16.37
N ASP A 3 -23.39 9.76 -16.22
CA ASP A 3 -23.66 10.39 -14.92
C ASP A 3 -24.77 9.65 -14.14
N SER A 4 -25.77 9.15 -14.84
CA SER A 4 -26.84 8.33 -14.26
C SER A 4 -26.31 7.00 -13.74
N LEU A 5 -25.45 6.32 -14.50
CA LEU A 5 -24.80 5.09 -14.08
C LEU A 5 -23.86 5.32 -12.86
N ALA A 6 -23.17 6.46 -12.80
CA ALA A 6 -22.33 6.80 -11.65
C ALA A 6 -23.15 6.94 -10.37
N ARG A 7 -24.34 7.56 -10.45
CA ARG A 7 -25.27 7.66 -9.31
C ARG A 7 -25.79 6.29 -8.86
N GLU A 8 -26.18 5.43 -9.79
CA GLU A 8 -26.61 4.07 -9.49
C GLU A 8 -25.47 3.23 -8.84
N LYS A 9 -24.23 3.37 -9.32
CA LYS A 9 -23.05 2.74 -8.70
C LYS A 9 -22.86 3.20 -7.25
N LEU A 10 -22.92 4.50 -6.98
CA LEU A 10 -22.79 5.03 -5.62
C LEU A 10 -23.88 4.48 -4.69
N ALA A 11 -25.13 4.43 -5.15
CA ALA A 11 -26.22 3.90 -4.36
C ALA A 11 -26.05 2.40 -4.07
N LEU A 12 -25.74 1.60 -5.09
CA LEU A 12 -25.67 0.14 -4.97
C LEU A 12 -24.44 -0.31 -4.19
N TYR A 13 -23.24 0.23 -4.47
CA TYR A 13 -22.02 -0.10 -3.73
C TYR A 13 -22.02 0.50 -2.31
N GLY A 14 -22.98 1.38 -2.02
CA GLY A 14 -23.29 1.89 -0.69
C GLY A 14 -24.01 0.90 0.22
N LEU A 15 -24.60 -0.15 -0.33
CA LEU A 15 -25.36 -1.14 0.42
C LEU A 15 -24.45 -2.19 1.06
N PRO A 16 -24.90 -2.82 2.16
CA PRO A 16 -24.24 -4.02 2.68
C PRO A 16 -24.08 -5.07 1.58
N GLN A 17 -22.91 -5.71 1.50
CA GLN A 17 -22.56 -6.67 0.44
C GLN A 17 -23.61 -7.76 0.22
N ALA A 18 -24.25 -8.23 1.30
CA ALA A 18 -25.30 -9.25 1.24
C ALA A 18 -26.56 -8.78 0.48
N ARG A 19 -26.86 -7.48 0.52
CA ARG A 19 -28.03 -6.88 -0.12
C ARG A 19 -27.80 -6.47 -1.58
N PHE A 20 -26.54 -6.37 -2.00
CA PHE A 20 -26.16 -5.84 -3.30
C PHE A 20 -26.90 -6.51 -4.47
N THR A 21 -26.87 -7.84 -4.56
CA THR A 21 -27.43 -8.57 -5.71
C THR A 21 -28.93 -8.39 -5.84
N ALA A 22 -29.66 -8.46 -4.73
CA ALA A 22 -31.11 -8.26 -4.73
C ALA A 22 -31.47 -6.81 -5.13
N ALA A 23 -30.79 -5.82 -4.55
CA ALA A 23 -31.02 -4.41 -4.85
C ALA A 23 -30.67 -4.06 -6.30
N ARG A 24 -29.52 -4.54 -6.82
CA ARG A 24 -29.11 -4.38 -8.22
C ARG A 24 -30.17 -4.90 -9.18
N ASN A 25 -30.65 -6.14 -8.94
CA ASN A 25 -31.63 -6.77 -9.82
C ASN A 25 -32.97 -6.05 -9.77
N ALA A 26 -33.45 -5.63 -8.58
CA ALA A 26 -34.64 -4.83 -8.42
C ALA A 26 -34.54 -3.51 -9.17
N ARG A 27 -33.44 -2.79 -8.98
CA ARG A 27 -33.18 -1.50 -9.62
C ARG A 27 -33.09 -1.60 -11.14
N ALA A 28 -32.43 -2.62 -11.67
CA ALA A 28 -32.37 -2.87 -13.10
C ALA A 28 -33.77 -3.16 -13.69
N LYS A 29 -34.64 -3.84 -12.93
CA LYS A 29 -36.04 -4.09 -13.35
C LYS A 29 -36.86 -2.79 -13.41
N GLU A 30 -36.71 -1.91 -12.43
CA GLU A 30 -37.35 -0.59 -12.41
C GLU A 30 -36.93 0.26 -13.60
N LEU A 31 -35.61 0.42 -13.80
CA LEU A 31 -35.03 1.23 -14.86
C LEU A 31 -35.40 0.77 -16.28
N ARG A 32 -35.71 -0.53 -16.45
CA ARG A 32 -36.02 -1.09 -17.77
C ARG A 32 -37.23 -0.45 -18.43
N LYS A 33 -38.13 0.17 -17.64
CA LYS A 33 -39.34 0.83 -18.16
C LYS A 33 -38.99 2.18 -18.82
N ASP A 34 -37.97 2.86 -18.29
CA ASP A 34 -37.68 4.25 -18.66
C ASP A 34 -36.35 4.36 -19.44
N ASP A 35 -35.36 3.51 -19.14
CA ASP A 35 -34.02 3.52 -19.74
C ASP A 35 -33.44 2.09 -19.78
N ALA A 36 -33.68 1.41 -20.91
CA ALA A 36 -33.24 0.04 -21.11
C ALA A 36 -31.71 -0.11 -21.14
N GLU A 37 -30.97 0.90 -21.62
CA GLU A 37 -29.52 0.91 -21.68
C GLU A 37 -28.93 1.03 -20.28
N LEU A 38 -29.40 1.99 -19.48
CA LEU A 38 -29.03 2.12 -18.08
C LEU A 38 -29.39 0.87 -17.26
N ALA A 39 -30.56 0.29 -17.50
CA ALA A 39 -30.98 -0.95 -16.84
C ALA A 39 -30.02 -2.12 -17.13
N ALA A 40 -29.58 -2.26 -18.39
CA ALA A 40 -28.61 -3.28 -18.77
C ALA A 40 -27.23 -3.02 -18.12
N ALA A 41 -26.78 -1.76 -18.10
CA ALA A 41 -25.54 -1.37 -17.44
C ALA A 41 -25.56 -1.63 -15.92
N VAL A 42 -26.68 -1.33 -15.25
CA VAL A 42 -26.88 -1.61 -13.83
C VAL A 42 -26.92 -3.12 -13.57
N ALA A 43 -27.61 -3.90 -14.38
CA ALA A 43 -27.67 -5.36 -14.24
C ALA A 43 -26.28 -6.03 -14.39
N ALA A 44 -25.40 -5.43 -15.19
CA ALA A 44 -24.05 -5.92 -15.42
C ALA A 44 -23.07 -5.58 -14.29
N LEU A 45 -23.43 -4.74 -13.30
CA LEU A 45 -22.54 -4.39 -12.20
C LEU A 45 -22.13 -5.63 -11.39
N PRO A 46 -20.82 -5.87 -11.20
CA PRO A 46 -20.36 -7.01 -10.43
C PRO A 46 -20.66 -6.83 -8.94
N LYS A 47 -20.95 -7.94 -8.26
CA LYS A 47 -21.07 -7.93 -6.80
C LYS A 47 -19.70 -7.61 -6.20
N PRO A 48 -19.59 -6.67 -5.24
CA PRO A 48 -18.32 -6.37 -4.62
C PRO A 48 -17.79 -7.58 -3.82
N SER A 49 -16.48 -7.76 -3.82
CA SER A 49 -15.82 -8.67 -2.88
C SER A 49 -16.07 -8.22 -1.44
N VAL A 50 -15.85 -9.11 -0.47
CA VAL A 50 -15.99 -8.75 0.96
C VAL A 50 -14.99 -7.66 1.34
N ALA A 51 -13.76 -7.72 0.82
CA ALA A 51 -12.74 -6.72 1.09
C ALA A 51 -13.08 -5.37 0.44
N ALA A 52 -13.50 -5.36 -0.83
CA ALA A 52 -13.93 -4.14 -1.52
C ALA A 52 -15.15 -3.49 -0.84
N ALA A 53 -16.14 -4.29 -0.41
CA ALA A 53 -17.29 -3.78 0.32
C ALA A 53 -16.90 -3.12 1.65
N ALA A 54 -15.98 -3.73 2.41
CA ALA A 54 -15.48 -3.16 3.66
C ALA A 54 -14.72 -1.83 3.43
N LEU A 55 -13.94 -1.73 2.34
CA LEU A 55 -13.28 -0.48 1.96
C LEU A 55 -14.28 0.60 1.54
N ASN A 56 -15.29 0.24 0.74
CA ASN A 56 -16.36 1.16 0.35
C ASN A 56 -17.12 1.72 1.56
N GLU A 57 -17.40 0.88 2.54
CA GLU A 57 -18.05 1.27 3.80
C GLU A 57 -17.16 2.22 4.61
N LEU A 58 -15.87 1.89 4.77
CA LEU A 58 -14.90 2.73 5.49
C LEU A 58 -14.80 4.12 4.88
N VAL A 59 -14.67 4.21 3.55
CA VAL A 59 -14.57 5.49 2.84
C VAL A 59 -15.82 6.36 3.04
N ARG A 60 -16.99 5.75 3.14
CA ARG A 60 -18.24 6.49 3.40
C ARG A 60 -18.38 6.95 4.84
N GLU A 61 -17.90 6.17 5.79
CA GLU A 61 -17.90 6.54 7.21
C GLU A 61 -16.88 7.64 7.51
N ASP A 62 -15.69 7.53 6.93
CA ASP A 62 -14.64 8.56 7.08
C ASP A 62 -14.04 8.95 5.71
N PRO A 63 -14.70 9.86 4.98
CA PRO A 63 -14.19 10.35 3.70
C PRO A 63 -12.89 11.17 3.84
N SER A 64 -12.58 11.68 5.03
CA SER A 64 -11.39 12.50 5.27
C SER A 64 -10.12 11.66 5.26
N GLU A 65 -10.12 10.51 5.90
CA GLU A 65 -9.01 9.56 5.90
C GLU A 65 -8.75 8.98 4.51
N ALA A 66 -9.80 8.65 3.77
CA ALA A 66 -9.67 8.19 2.39
C ALA A 66 -9.01 9.25 1.49
N ARG A 67 -9.43 10.53 1.60
CA ARG A 67 -8.82 11.63 0.84
C ARG A 67 -7.37 11.86 1.25
N ALA A 68 -7.06 11.84 2.54
CA ALA A 68 -5.70 11.99 3.04
C ALA A 68 -4.78 10.90 2.48
N LEU A 69 -5.24 9.65 2.44
CA LEU A 69 -4.52 8.54 1.85
C LEU A 69 -4.27 8.73 0.34
N ILE A 70 -5.30 9.11 -0.41
CA ILE A 70 -5.19 9.36 -1.86
C ILE A 70 -4.20 10.51 -2.13
N GLN A 71 -4.27 11.60 -1.36
CA GLN A 71 -3.35 12.73 -1.49
C GLN A 71 -1.90 12.33 -1.19
N SER A 72 -1.67 11.54 -0.14
CA SER A 72 -0.33 11.03 0.16
C SER A 72 0.19 10.11 -0.94
N GLY A 73 -0.66 9.31 -1.56
CA GLY A 73 -0.32 8.48 -2.72
C GLY A 73 0.08 9.30 -3.95
N ARG A 74 -0.63 10.40 -4.21
CA ARG A 74 -0.28 11.34 -5.29
C ARG A 74 1.08 11.99 -5.05
N ARG A 75 1.32 12.50 -3.82
CA ARG A 75 2.61 13.10 -3.45
C ARG A 75 3.76 12.10 -3.56
N LEU A 76 3.54 10.86 -3.14
CA LEU A 76 4.55 9.82 -3.27
C LEU A 76 4.90 9.56 -4.74
N ARG A 77 3.93 9.48 -5.62
CA ARG A 77 4.17 9.30 -7.06
C ARG A 77 4.89 10.50 -7.66
N GLU A 78 4.46 11.72 -7.35
CA GLU A 78 5.13 12.95 -7.80
C GLU A 78 6.59 13.03 -7.33
N ALA A 79 6.86 12.64 -6.07
CA ALA A 79 8.21 12.58 -5.53
C ALA A 79 9.06 11.50 -6.23
N GLN A 80 8.48 10.34 -6.57
CA GLN A 80 9.15 9.29 -7.34
C GLN A 80 9.51 9.77 -8.76
N GLU A 81 8.56 10.39 -9.46
CA GLU A 81 8.76 10.95 -10.80
C GLU A 81 9.84 12.05 -10.78
N ALA A 82 9.83 12.92 -9.76
CA ALA A 82 10.82 13.96 -9.58
C ALA A 82 12.23 13.36 -9.28
N ALA A 83 12.30 12.32 -8.48
CA ALA A 83 13.56 11.62 -8.18
C ALA A 83 14.14 10.94 -9.44
N VAL A 84 13.30 10.26 -10.23
CA VAL A 84 13.71 9.66 -11.51
C VAL A 84 14.19 10.72 -12.50
N ALA A 85 13.54 11.89 -12.53
CA ALA A 85 13.94 13.02 -13.37
C ALA A 85 15.17 13.80 -12.85
N GLY A 86 15.78 13.37 -11.73
CA GLY A 86 16.95 14.02 -11.13
C GLY A 86 16.66 15.42 -10.57
N ARG A 87 15.39 15.75 -10.29
CA ARG A 87 15.00 17.06 -9.76
C ARG A 87 15.45 17.18 -8.30
N ARG A 88 16.24 18.21 -8.00
CA ARG A 88 16.68 18.51 -6.62
C ARG A 88 15.47 18.95 -5.79
N GLY A 89 15.38 18.46 -4.54
CA GLY A 89 14.34 18.84 -3.59
C GLY A 89 13.14 17.90 -3.54
N ALA A 90 13.12 16.80 -4.29
CA ALA A 90 12.14 15.74 -4.12
C ALA A 90 12.43 15.01 -2.81
N ASP A 91 11.66 15.29 -1.76
CA ASP A 91 11.76 14.57 -0.50
C ASP A 91 10.98 13.25 -0.57
N LEU A 92 11.57 12.30 -1.31
CA LEU A 92 11.00 10.98 -1.50
C LEU A 92 10.86 10.23 -0.16
N ALA A 93 11.80 10.40 0.76
CA ALA A 93 11.76 9.75 2.06
C ALA A 93 10.55 10.22 2.87
N HIS A 94 10.33 11.52 2.92
CA HIS A 94 9.16 12.11 3.58
C HIS A 94 7.84 11.65 2.95
N ALA A 95 7.75 11.64 1.62
CA ALA A 95 6.55 11.18 0.90
C ALA A 95 6.24 9.69 1.17
N ILE A 96 7.27 8.84 1.29
CA ILE A 96 7.13 7.43 1.66
C ILE A 96 6.57 7.31 3.09
N ASP A 97 7.13 8.05 4.05
CA ASP A 97 6.71 7.97 5.45
C ASP A 97 5.30 8.53 5.65
N GLU A 98 4.95 9.60 4.94
CA GLU A 98 3.60 10.18 4.95
C GLU A 98 2.58 9.17 4.41
N HIS A 99 2.86 8.55 3.27
CA HIS A 99 1.97 7.56 2.68
C HIS A 99 1.83 6.30 3.56
N ARG A 100 2.93 5.82 4.13
CA ARG A 100 2.92 4.72 5.10
C ARG A 100 2.04 5.05 6.31
N SER A 101 2.21 6.24 6.87
CA SER A 101 1.42 6.69 8.03
C SER A 101 -0.08 6.78 7.70
N ALA A 102 -0.44 7.23 6.50
CA ALA A 102 -1.82 7.25 6.03
C ALA A 102 -2.40 5.84 5.87
N LEU A 103 -1.64 4.90 5.27
CA LEU A 103 -2.02 3.49 5.17
C LEU A 103 -2.24 2.84 6.53
N ASP A 104 -1.36 3.11 7.50
CA ASP A 104 -1.44 2.56 8.85
C ASP A 104 -2.67 3.06 9.62
N ARG A 105 -3.11 4.32 9.40
CA ARG A 105 -4.36 4.84 9.98
C ARG A 105 -5.55 4.07 9.45
N VAL A 106 -5.72 4.01 8.14
CA VAL A 106 -6.83 3.29 7.49
C VAL A 106 -6.81 1.80 7.83
N HIS A 107 -5.64 1.18 7.90
CA HIS A 107 -5.50 -0.23 8.28
C HIS A 107 -5.92 -0.50 9.74
N ARG A 108 -5.66 0.44 10.66
CA ARG A 108 -6.17 0.33 12.05
C ARG A 108 -7.69 0.34 12.10
N ASP A 109 -8.34 1.15 11.27
CA ASP A 109 -9.80 1.21 11.19
C ASP A 109 -10.40 -0.06 10.58
N LEU A 110 -9.76 -0.61 9.55
CA LEU A 110 -10.13 -1.91 9.00
C LEU A 110 -10.03 -3.05 10.04
N ARG A 111 -9.03 -3.02 10.91
CA ARG A 111 -8.87 -4.02 11.99
C ARG A 111 -9.97 -3.99 13.04
N ARG A 112 -10.63 -2.84 13.24
CA ARG A 112 -11.78 -2.71 14.16
C ARG A 112 -13.04 -3.37 13.60
N ARG A 113 -13.05 -3.69 12.30
CA ARG A 113 -14.16 -4.39 11.64
C ARG A 113 -13.97 -5.89 11.81
N ALA A 114 -15.06 -6.63 11.95
CA ALA A 114 -15.04 -8.09 12.13
C ALA A 114 -14.69 -8.82 10.82
N LEU A 115 -13.55 -8.51 10.22
CA LEU A 115 -13.05 -9.16 9.01
C LEU A 115 -12.18 -10.36 9.39
N SER A 116 -12.26 -11.45 8.61
CA SER A 116 -11.29 -12.54 8.74
C SER A 116 -9.89 -12.07 8.33
N GLY A 117 -8.83 -12.68 8.90
CA GLY A 117 -7.45 -12.35 8.57
C GLY A 117 -7.17 -12.26 7.06
N PRO A 118 -7.53 -13.31 6.26
CA PRO A 118 -7.34 -13.27 4.81
C PRO A 118 -8.12 -12.16 4.08
N THR A 119 -9.28 -11.76 4.62
CA THR A 119 -10.06 -10.65 4.04
C THR A 119 -9.43 -9.30 4.39
N LEU A 120 -8.93 -9.15 5.62
CA LEU A 120 -8.18 -7.97 6.04
C LEU A 120 -6.92 -7.77 5.20
N ASP A 121 -6.18 -8.85 4.92
CA ASP A 121 -4.97 -8.79 4.08
C ASP A 121 -5.31 -8.36 2.65
N ARG A 122 -6.41 -8.88 2.06
CA ARG A 122 -6.88 -8.45 0.74
C ARG A 122 -7.33 -7.00 0.73
N ALA A 123 -8.04 -6.55 1.75
CA ALA A 123 -8.45 -5.15 1.88
C ALA A 123 -7.23 -4.22 1.99
N ALA A 124 -6.23 -4.56 2.81
CA ALA A 124 -4.99 -3.82 2.93
C ALA A 124 -4.20 -3.77 1.62
N GLN A 125 -4.16 -4.87 0.88
CA GLN A 125 -3.51 -4.94 -0.43
C GLN A 125 -4.26 -4.09 -1.47
N THR A 126 -5.58 -4.20 -1.54
CA THR A 126 -6.44 -3.39 -2.42
C THR A 126 -6.27 -1.91 -2.14
N LEU A 127 -6.25 -1.51 -0.86
CA LEU A 127 -6.05 -0.14 -0.43
C LEU A 127 -4.71 0.43 -0.91
N ARG A 128 -3.63 -0.37 -0.73
CA ARG A 128 -2.28 0.02 -1.16
C ARG A 128 -2.20 0.24 -2.67
N VAL A 129 -2.80 -0.63 -3.46
CA VAL A 129 -2.83 -0.50 -4.93
C VAL A 129 -3.69 0.69 -5.34
N ALA A 130 -4.93 0.79 -4.83
CA ALA A 130 -5.87 1.83 -5.22
C ALA A 130 -5.42 3.24 -4.83
N SER A 131 -4.63 3.40 -3.75
CA SER A 131 -4.13 4.71 -3.33
C SER A 131 -3.00 5.26 -4.20
N LEU A 132 -2.29 4.39 -4.91
CA LEU A 132 -1.18 4.77 -5.79
C LEU A 132 -1.58 4.89 -7.26
N ASP A 133 -2.62 4.19 -7.69
CA ASP A 133 -3.05 4.16 -9.08
C ASP A 133 -4.05 5.29 -9.37
N PRO A 134 -3.74 6.22 -10.32
CA PRO A 134 -4.62 7.32 -10.69
C PRO A 134 -5.99 6.89 -11.20
N GLU A 135 -6.08 5.74 -11.87
CA GLU A 135 -7.34 5.23 -12.42
C GLU A 135 -8.23 4.63 -11.34
N LEU A 136 -7.62 4.11 -10.29
CA LEU A 136 -8.33 3.47 -9.17
C LEU A 136 -8.66 4.44 -8.02
N GLN A 137 -7.91 5.54 -7.89
CA GLN A 137 -8.16 6.57 -6.87
C GLN A 137 -9.60 7.10 -6.88
N PRO A 138 -10.23 7.41 -8.04
CA PRO A 138 -11.64 7.84 -8.07
C PRO A 138 -12.62 6.76 -7.60
N LEU A 139 -12.32 5.48 -7.81
CA LEU A 139 -13.16 4.37 -7.34
C LEU A 139 -13.03 4.23 -5.81
N LEU A 140 -11.83 4.37 -5.27
CA LEU A 140 -11.59 4.38 -3.84
C LEU A 140 -12.26 5.59 -3.19
N GLU A 141 -12.08 6.80 -3.72
CA GLU A 141 -12.65 8.04 -3.18
C GLU A 141 -14.18 8.01 -3.12
N ARG A 142 -14.81 7.42 -4.14
CA ARG A 142 -16.28 7.28 -4.22
C ARG A 142 -16.81 6.06 -3.45
N GLY A 143 -15.97 5.18 -2.96
CA GLY A 143 -16.40 3.93 -2.33
C GLY A 143 -17.14 3.01 -3.30
N THR A 144 -16.62 2.85 -4.53
CA THR A 144 -17.23 2.04 -5.60
C THR A 144 -16.31 0.92 -6.09
N LEU A 145 -15.39 0.49 -5.24
CA LEU A 145 -14.55 -0.69 -5.50
C LEU A 145 -15.43 -1.94 -5.58
N HIS A 146 -15.10 -2.84 -6.49
CA HIS A 146 -15.86 -4.08 -6.66
C HIS A 146 -15.03 -5.36 -6.63
N GLU A 147 -13.73 -5.27 -6.80
CA GLU A 147 -12.82 -6.42 -6.79
C GLU A 147 -11.62 -6.23 -5.86
N ASP A 148 -10.97 -7.33 -5.52
CA ASP A 148 -9.74 -7.32 -4.77
C ASP A 148 -8.58 -7.03 -5.74
N LEU A 149 -7.83 -5.96 -5.46
CA LEU A 149 -6.69 -5.56 -6.28
C LEU A 149 -5.41 -6.20 -5.74
N THR A 150 -4.61 -6.75 -6.64
CA THR A 150 -3.32 -7.34 -6.30
C THR A 150 -2.21 -6.61 -7.04
N ALA A 151 -1.06 -6.44 -6.40
CA ALA A 151 0.11 -5.80 -6.97
C ALA A 151 0.77 -6.62 -8.11
N ALA A 152 0.11 -7.61 -8.66
CA ALA A 152 0.62 -8.47 -9.74
C ALA A 152 0.80 -7.75 -11.10
N GLY A 153 0.80 -6.41 -11.12
CA GLY A 153 1.02 -5.57 -12.30
C GLY A 153 2.06 -4.46 -12.10
N PHE A 154 2.61 -4.26 -10.90
CA PHE A 154 3.65 -3.25 -10.65
C PHE A 154 5.08 -3.82 -10.77
N GLY A 155 5.36 -4.61 -11.80
CA GLY A 155 6.68 -4.69 -12.38
C GLY A 155 6.84 -3.48 -13.28
N LEU A 156 7.94 -2.77 -13.14
CA LEU A 156 8.41 -1.68 -13.97
C LEU A 156 8.46 -2.08 -15.46
N ASP A 157 7.31 -2.10 -16.12
CA ASP A 157 7.23 -2.20 -17.57
C ASP A 157 6.21 -1.17 -18.08
N PRO A 158 6.67 -0.04 -18.67
CA PRO A 158 5.79 1.04 -19.14
C PRO A 158 4.95 0.67 -20.38
N GLY A 159 4.89 -0.59 -20.76
CA GLY A 159 4.34 -1.05 -22.03
C GLY A 159 3.11 -1.96 -22.01
N LEU A 160 2.57 -2.35 -20.84
CA LEU A 160 1.39 -3.26 -20.83
C LEU A 160 0.19 -2.64 -20.08
N VAL A 161 -0.68 -2.01 -20.84
CA VAL A 161 -2.08 -1.77 -20.47
C VAL A 161 -2.79 -3.12 -20.51
N PRO A 162 -3.37 -3.64 -19.42
CA PRO A 162 -4.17 -4.85 -19.51
C PRO A 162 -5.53 -4.52 -20.14
N ALA A 163 -5.70 -4.93 -21.38
CA ALA A 163 -6.99 -4.99 -22.03
C ALA A 163 -7.96 -5.82 -21.15
N THR A 164 -9.14 -5.27 -20.89
CA THR A 164 -10.29 -5.93 -20.30
C THR A 164 -10.54 -7.28 -20.95
N ARG A 165 -10.13 -8.38 -20.32
CA ARG A 165 -10.48 -9.71 -20.78
C ARG A 165 -11.93 -10.02 -20.41
N LYS A 166 -12.80 -10.01 -21.41
CA LYS A 166 -14.07 -10.70 -21.43
C LYS A 166 -13.88 -12.13 -20.91
N ARG A 167 -14.61 -12.49 -19.90
CA ARG A 167 -14.70 -13.86 -19.41
C ARG A 167 -15.55 -14.66 -20.39
N GLU A 168 -14.93 -15.51 -21.20
CA GLU A 168 -15.60 -16.59 -21.92
C GLU A 168 -15.80 -17.81 -21.02
N PRO A 169 -16.88 -18.61 -21.24
CA PRO A 169 -17.23 -19.69 -20.33
C PRO A 169 -16.29 -20.89 -20.43
N ALA A 170 -16.19 -21.59 -19.31
CA ALA A 170 -15.30 -22.68 -19.01
C ALA A 170 -15.28 -23.82 -20.04
N ALA A 171 -14.21 -23.92 -20.79
CA ALA A 171 -13.74 -25.16 -21.36
C ALA A 171 -12.23 -25.05 -21.65
N ARG A 172 -11.40 -25.47 -20.69
CA ARG A 172 -9.98 -25.90 -20.85
C ARG A 172 -9.27 -25.91 -19.48
N ALA A 173 -9.54 -26.96 -18.70
CA ALA A 173 -9.01 -27.07 -17.31
C ALA A 173 -7.53 -27.56 -17.21
N ALA A 174 -6.90 -27.99 -18.29
CA ALA A 174 -5.56 -28.60 -18.25
C ALA A 174 -4.37 -27.61 -18.34
N PRO A 175 -4.35 -26.57 -19.19
CA PRO A 175 -3.21 -25.64 -19.27
C PRO A 175 -3.13 -24.69 -18.07
N ASP A 176 -4.24 -24.46 -17.36
CA ASP A 176 -4.31 -23.52 -16.25
C ASP A 176 -3.67 -24.09 -14.96
N ARG A 177 -3.61 -25.41 -14.82
CA ARG A 177 -3.00 -26.09 -13.66
C ARG A 177 -1.48 -26.01 -13.69
N ALA A 178 -0.87 -26.30 -14.82
CA ALA A 178 0.60 -26.20 -15.01
C ALA A 178 1.07 -24.75 -14.82
N LEU A 179 0.34 -23.76 -15.36
CA LEU A 179 0.67 -22.35 -15.20
C LEU A 179 0.55 -21.87 -13.73
N ARG A 180 -0.41 -22.40 -12.98
CA ARG A 180 -0.55 -22.13 -11.53
C ARG A 180 0.55 -22.77 -10.71
N GLU A 181 0.99 -23.97 -11.07
CA GLU A 181 2.11 -24.68 -10.44
C GLU A 181 3.42 -23.90 -10.67
N THR A 182 3.72 -23.52 -11.89
CA THR A 182 4.90 -22.70 -12.21
C THR A 182 4.90 -21.35 -11.48
N ARG A 183 3.75 -20.66 -11.39
CA ARG A 183 3.64 -19.42 -10.63
C ARG A 183 3.85 -19.62 -9.11
N ARG A 184 3.38 -20.75 -8.57
CA ARG A 184 3.62 -21.10 -7.16
C ARG A 184 5.09 -21.39 -6.88
N GLU A 185 5.77 -22.07 -7.77
CA GLU A 185 7.20 -22.34 -7.66
C GLU A 185 8.02 -21.05 -7.73
N GLN A 186 7.73 -20.19 -8.70
CA GLN A 186 8.36 -18.87 -8.79
C GLN A 186 8.12 -18.00 -7.55
N ALA A 187 6.90 -18.02 -7.01
CA ALA A 187 6.58 -17.30 -5.79
C ALA A 187 7.33 -17.84 -4.57
N ARG A 188 7.47 -19.16 -4.46
CA ARG A 188 8.28 -19.81 -3.42
C ARG A 188 9.76 -19.44 -3.53
N ALA A 189 10.34 -19.52 -4.73
CA ALA A 189 11.72 -19.13 -4.97
C ALA A 189 11.99 -17.66 -4.62
N ARG A 190 11.07 -16.74 -4.98
CA ARG A 190 11.16 -15.33 -4.58
C ARG A 190 11.08 -15.15 -3.08
N LEU A 191 10.22 -15.89 -2.39
CA LEU A 191 10.10 -15.84 -0.94
C LEU A 191 11.38 -16.30 -0.24
N GLU A 192 11.97 -17.40 -0.71
CA GLU A 192 13.24 -17.90 -0.17
C GLU A 192 14.39 -16.91 -0.40
N ALA A 193 14.50 -16.33 -1.60
CA ALA A 193 15.48 -15.29 -1.89
C ALA A 193 15.30 -14.04 -1.01
N ALA A 194 14.06 -13.60 -0.80
CA ALA A 194 13.77 -12.47 0.08
C ALA A 194 14.09 -12.77 1.56
N ARG A 195 13.85 -13.99 2.03
CA ARG A 195 14.22 -14.43 3.39
C ARG A 195 15.73 -14.47 3.57
N SER A 196 16.48 -14.97 2.58
CA SER A 196 17.94 -14.96 2.59
C SER A 196 18.48 -13.54 2.65
N ALA A 197 18.04 -12.65 1.76
CA ALA A 197 18.43 -11.25 1.75
C ALA A 197 18.11 -10.53 3.08
N LEU A 198 16.95 -10.80 3.68
CA LEU A 198 16.59 -10.26 5.00
C LEU A 198 17.55 -10.75 6.10
N THR A 199 17.94 -12.01 6.05
CA THR A 199 18.87 -12.59 7.03
C THR A 199 20.26 -11.97 6.89
N GLU A 200 20.74 -11.78 5.67
CA GLU A 200 22.02 -11.11 5.40
C GLU A 200 22.01 -9.65 5.83
N ALA A 201 20.94 -8.91 5.50
CA ALA A 201 20.78 -7.54 5.94
C ALA A 201 20.76 -7.39 7.48
N LYS A 202 20.08 -8.31 8.18
CA LYS A 202 20.11 -8.33 9.65
C LYS A 202 21.51 -8.65 10.23
N ARG A 203 22.29 -9.51 9.58
CA ARG A 203 23.67 -9.77 9.99
C ARG A 203 24.57 -8.55 9.78
N ALA A 204 24.46 -7.91 8.62
CA ALA A 204 25.19 -6.69 8.31
C ALA A 204 24.86 -5.54 9.28
N ALA A 205 23.58 -5.36 9.61
CA ALA A 205 23.16 -4.35 10.57
C ALA A 205 23.75 -4.60 11.97
N ARG A 206 23.74 -5.85 12.44
CA ARG A 206 24.35 -6.21 13.73
C ARG A 206 25.86 -6.00 13.75
N ALA A 207 26.55 -6.32 12.65
CA ALA A 207 27.99 -6.07 12.53
C ALA A 207 28.31 -4.56 12.61
N ALA A 208 27.57 -3.74 11.86
CA ALA A 208 27.71 -2.29 11.90
C ALA A 208 27.43 -1.68 13.28
N GLU A 209 26.42 -2.22 14.01
CA GLU A 209 26.16 -1.80 15.39
C GLU A 209 27.30 -2.17 16.34
N ALA A 210 27.92 -3.34 16.17
CA ALA A 210 29.09 -3.76 16.97
C ALA A 210 30.29 -2.85 16.70
N GLU A 211 30.60 -2.58 15.44
CA GLU A 211 31.70 -1.67 15.06
C GLU A 211 31.47 -0.26 15.61
N ARG A 212 30.24 0.24 15.56
CA ARG A 212 29.89 1.53 16.16
C ARG A 212 30.15 1.56 17.66
N ARG A 213 29.72 0.53 18.40
CA ARG A 213 29.97 0.44 19.85
C ARG A 213 31.47 0.41 20.19
N GLU A 214 32.27 -0.33 19.42
CA GLU A 214 33.70 -0.36 19.59
C GLU A 214 34.33 1.01 19.29
N ALA A 215 33.90 1.69 18.25
CA ALA A 215 34.37 3.04 17.93
C ALA A 215 34.02 4.04 19.05
N GLU A 216 32.79 3.98 19.59
CA GLU A 216 32.36 4.80 20.72
C GLU A 216 33.23 4.53 21.99
N GLN A 217 33.56 3.27 22.28
CA GLN A 217 34.45 2.92 23.40
C GLN A 217 35.84 3.43 23.20
N ARG A 218 36.40 3.31 21.98
CA ARG A 218 37.74 3.87 21.66
C ARG A 218 37.75 5.39 21.79
N ALA A 219 36.71 6.07 21.32
CA ALA A 219 36.57 7.52 21.46
C ALA A 219 36.49 7.94 22.92
N GLN A 220 35.70 7.25 23.75
CA GLN A 220 35.62 7.54 25.20
C GLN A 220 36.98 7.28 25.91
N ALA A 221 37.67 6.22 25.55
CA ALA A 221 39.02 5.95 26.10
C ALA A 221 40.03 7.02 25.70
N ALA A 222 39.98 7.50 24.47
CA ALA A 222 40.84 8.60 24.01
C ALA A 222 40.52 9.91 24.75
N GLN A 223 39.23 10.20 24.95
CA GLN A 223 38.79 11.39 25.68
C GLN A 223 39.33 11.41 27.13
N ARG A 224 39.21 10.27 27.84
CA ARG A 224 39.77 10.13 29.21
C ARG A 224 41.27 10.34 29.26
N LYS A 225 42.01 9.88 28.23
CA LYS A 225 43.48 10.15 28.17
C LYS A 225 43.80 11.63 27.99
N VAL A 226 43.01 12.35 27.20
CA VAL A 226 43.14 13.80 27.02
C VAL A 226 42.85 14.52 28.33
N GLU A 227 41.80 14.15 29.07
CA GLU A 227 41.46 14.73 30.35
C GLU A 227 42.59 14.54 31.38
N LEU A 228 43.13 13.31 31.50
CA LEU A 228 44.24 13.02 32.41
C LEU A 228 45.51 13.83 32.04
N ALA A 229 45.81 13.91 30.75
CA ALA A 229 46.96 14.72 30.30
C ALA A 229 46.77 16.22 30.55
N ALA A 230 45.54 16.71 30.42
CA ALA A 230 45.21 18.10 30.75
C ALA A 230 45.39 18.39 32.26
N GLU A 231 44.96 17.47 33.13
CA GLU A 231 45.17 17.61 34.58
C GLU A 231 46.66 17.56 34.97
N GLU A 232 47.47 16.74 34.28
CA GLU A 232 48.93 16.71 34.52
C GLU A 232 49.59 18.02 34.11
N VAL A 233 49.20 18.60 32.97
CA VAL A 233 49.70 19.90 32.52
C VAL A 233 49.33 20.98 33.51
N GLU A 234 48.09 21.00 34.02
CA GLU A 234 47.65 22.00 34.99
C GLU A 234 48.43 21.89 36.31
N ARG A 235 48.66 20.68 36.81
CA ARG A 235 49.50 20.44 38.02
C ARG A 235 50.91 20.93 37.79
N ALA A 236 51.53 20.57 36.66
CA ALA A 236 52.90 21.03 36.36
C ALA A 236 53.00 22.56 36.23
N GLN A 237 51.97 23.22 35.71
CA GLN A 237 51.91 24.68 35.67
C GLN A 237 51.83 25.32 37.07
N GLN A 238 51.04 24.71 37.97
CA GLN A 238 51.00 25.14 39.37
C GLN A 238 52.32 24.98 40.09
N ASP A 239 52.96 23.81 39.93
CA ASP A 239 54.29 23.56 40.54
C ASP A 239 55.38 24.56 40.07
N VAL A 240 55.30 25.01 38.81
CA VAL A 240 56.22 26.04 38.26
C VAL A 240 55.87 27.44 38.81
N ALA A 241 54.57 27.70 39.09
CA ALA A 241 54.19 29.00 39.65
C ALA A 241 54.51 29.16 41.14
N ASP A 242 54.58 28.04 41.87
CA ASP A 242 54.84 27.98 43.31
C ASP A 242 56.35 27.89 43.64
N ALA A 243 57.24 27.68 42.64
CA ALA A 243 58.71 27.56 42.75
C ALA A 243 59.38 28.90 42.48
#